data_d709bceaa9160b46e6583260d376a3be
#
_entry.id   d709bceaa9160b46e6583260d376a3be
#
_cell.length_a   1.000
_cell.length_b   1.000
_cell.length_c   1.000
_cell.angle_alpha   90.00
_cell.angle_beta   90.00
_cell.angle_gamma   90.00
#
_symmetry.space_group_name_H-M   'P 1'
#
loop_
_entity.id
_entity.type
_entity.pdbx_description
1 polymer ?
#
loop_
_entity_poly.entity_id
_entity_poly.type
_entity_poly.pdbx_seq_one_letter_code
_entity_poly.pdbx_strand_id
1 'polypeptide(L)'
;MNILFVCTGNTCRSPMAEGMLKAMAEDAKKDVVTLSAGLFTAPGGRVSPQAIEAVKDVADISGHLSRPLNKALLDAADLVVGLAADHKKYCCANSLK
;
A
#
# COMPACT_ATOMS: atom_id res chain seq x y z
N MET A 1 5.59 10.94 8.64
CA MET A 1 6.26 10.21 7.55
C MET A 1 5.22 9.51 6.70
N ASN A 2 5.27 9.69 5.40
CA ASN A 2 4.34 9.07 4.46
C ASN A 2 4.99 7.88 3.79
N ILE A 3 4.39 6.69 3.95
CA ILE A 3 4.91 5.44 3.38
C ILE A 3 3.91 4.92 2.37
N LEU A 4 4.36 4.67 1.15
CA LEU A 4 3.53 4.16 0.06
C LEU A 4 3.95 2.72 -0.26
N PHE A 5 3.00 1.80 -0.16
CA PHE A 5 3.20 0.41 -0.57
C PHE A 5 2.64 0.20 -1.98
N VAL A 6 3.39 -0.49 -2.82
CA VAL A 6 3.03 -0.70 -4.22
C VAL A 6 3.05 -2.19 -4.55
N CYS A 7 1.98 -2.65 -5.20
CA CYS A 7 1.93 -3.99 -5.78
C CYS A 7 1.18 -3.91 -7.12
N THR A 8 0.95 -5.04 -7.78
CA THR A 8 0.31 -5.02 -9.10
C THR A 8 -1.13 -4.50 -9.05
N GLY A 9 -1.98 -5.14 -8.27
CA GLY A 9 -3.42 -4.87 -8.29
C GLY A 9 -3.97 -4.01 -7.17
N ASN A 10 -3.17 -3.75 -6.13
CA ASN A 10 -3.61 -3.02 -4.93
C ASN A 10 -4.85 -3.63 -4.27
N THR A 11 -4.98 -4.95 -4.34
CA THR A 11 -6.11 -5.67 -3.74
C THR A 11 -5.70 -6.79 -2.79
N CYS A 12 -4.41 -7.02 -2.61
CA CYS A 12 -3.90 -8.10 -1.76
C CYS A 12 -2.69 -7.64 -0.94
N ARG A 13 -1.49 -7.69 -1.52
CA ARG A 13 -0.24 -7.46 -0.75
C ARG A 13 -0.12 -6.04 -0.21
N SER A 14 -0.32 -5.04 -1.05
CA SER A 14 -0.15 -3.66 -0.58
C SER A 14 -1.22 -3.21 0.41
N PRO A 15 -2.51 -3.58 0.26
CA PRO A 15 -3.48 -3.28 1.32
C PRO A 15 -3.18 -3.97 2.64
N MET A 16 -2.69 -5.21 2.62
CA MET A 16 -2.27 -5.90 3.85
C MET A 16 -1.13 -5.16 4.52
N ALA A 17 -0.09 -4.80 3.77
CA ALA A 17 1.06 -4.08 4.32
C ALA A 17 0.65 -2.71 4.86
N GLU A 18 -0.18 -1.98 4.14
CA GLU A 18 -0.70 -0.69 4.58
C GLU A 18 -1.45 -0.81 5.91
N GLY A 19 -2.39 -1.74 6.00
CA GLY A 19 -3.20 -1.94 7.20
C GLY A 19 -2.38 -2.41 8.39
N MET A 20 -1.46 -3.33 8.18
CA MET A 20 -0.60 -3.83 9.25
C MET A 20 0.31 -2.75 9.81
N LEU A 21 0.96 -1.98 8.96
CA LEU A 21 1.85 -0.90 9.42
C LEU A 21 1.05 0.20 10.11
N LYS A 22 -0.12 0.54 9.58
CA LYS A 22 -1.01 1.52 10.22
C LYS A 22 -1.37 1.10 11.64
N ALA A 23 -1.76 -0.16 11.83
CA ALA A 23 -2.11 -0.69 13.15
C ALA A 23 -0.90 -0.67 14.09
N MET A 24 0.27 -1.08 13.60
CA MET A 24 1.50 -1.06 14.38
C MET A 24 1.92 0.36 14.78
N ALA A 25 1.78 1.32 13.86
CA ALA A 25 2.12 2.71 14.13
C ALA A 25 1.19 3.34 15.17
N GLU A 26 -0.11 3.04 15.08
CA GLU A 26 -1.09 3.52 16.06
C GLU A 26 -0.79 2.95 17.45
N ASP A 27 -0.48 1.65 17.52
CA ASP A 27 -0.16 0.95 18.76
C ASP A 27 1.10 1.52 19.41
N ALA A 28 2.11 1.84 18.60
CA ALA A 28 3.36 2.43 19.06
C ALA A 28 3.30 3.95 19.20
N LYS A 29 2.17 4.58 18.88
CA LYS A 29 1.96 6.03 18.90
C LYS A 29 2.99 6.77 18.04
N LYS A 30 3.27 6.23 16.85
CA LYS A 30 4.16 6.84 15.86
C LYS A 30 3.36 7.63 14.83
N ASP A 31 3.91 8.75 14.40
CA ASP A 31 3.29 9.60 13.38
C ASP A 31 3.68 9.11 11.99
N VAL A 32 2.97 8.08 11.53
CA VAL A 32 3.20 7.46 10.23
C VAL A 32 1.87 7.41 9.46
N VAL A 33 1.87 7.93 8.25
CA VAL A 33 0.74 7.82 7.32
C VAL A 33 1.07 6.75 6.30
N THR A 34 0.18 5.78 6.13
CA THR A 34 0.38 4.68 5.20
C THR A 34 -0.63 4.77 4.07
N LEU A 35 -0.14 4.52 2.85
CA LEU A 35 -0.96 4.47 1.64
C LEU A 35 -0.53 3.28 0.82
N SER A 36 -1.37 2.88 -0.14
CA SER A 36 -1.02 1.81 -1.07
C SER A 36 -1.58 2.13 -2.46
N ALA A 37 -0.95 1.57 -3.48
CA ALA A 37 -1.35 1.76 -4.87
C ALA A 37 -0.95 0.55 -5.70
N GLY A 38 -1.53 0.41 -6.89
CA GLY A 38 -1.24 -0.66 -7.82
C GLY A 38 -0.69 -0.15 -9.14
N LEU A 39 0.23 -0.90 -9.74
CA LEU A 39 0.80 -0.55 -11.04
C LEU A 39 -0.19 -0.77 -12.19
N PHE A 40 -0.99 -1.83 -12.10
CA PHE A 40 -1.90 -2.23 -13.16
C PHE A 40 -3.27 -2.53 -12.53
N THR A 41 -4.01 -1.48 -12.19
CA THR A 41 -5.32 -1.62 -11.58
C THR A 41 -6.21 -0.44 -11.94
N ALA A 42 -7.52 -0.68 -11.91
CA ALA A 42 -8.52 0.37 -12.02
C ALA A 42 -8.87 0.87 -10.60
N PRO A 43 -9.36 2.12 -10.46
CA PRO A 43 -9.80 2.59 -9.15
C PRO A 43 -11.06 1.87 -8.68
N GLY A 44 -11.20 1.70 -7.37
CA GLY A 44 -12.42 1.19 -6.75
C GLY A 44 -12.55 -0.32 -6.67
N GLY A 45 -11.50 -1.09 -6.99
CA GLY A 45 -11.52 -2.53 -6.82
C GLY A 45 -11.45 -2.92 -5.34
N ARG A 46 -12.21 -3.94 -4.96
CA ARG A 46 -12.26 -4.39 -3.57
C ARG A 46 -11.06 -5.27 -3.23
N VAL A 47 -10.61 -5.19 -1.99
CA VAL A 47 -9.55 -6.04 -1.48
C VAL A 47 -10.02 -7.50 -1.48
N SER A 48 -9.10 -8.43 -1.75
CA SER A 48 -9.45 -9.85 -1.83
C SER A 48 -9.89 -10.40 -0.47
N PRO A 49 -10.86 -11.36 -0.45
CA PRO A 49 -11.27 -11.97 0.81
C PRO A 49 -10.12 -12.66 1.54
N GLN A 50 -9.18 -13.25 0.80
CA GLN A 50 -8.00 -13.88 1.39
C GLN A 50 -7.12 -12.88 2.14
N ALA A 51 -6.97 -11.67 1.60
CA ALA A 51 -6.19 -10.63 2.26
C ALA A 51 -6.88 -10.13 3.54
N ILE A 52 -8.19 -9.95 3.50
CA ILE A 52 -8.96 -9.57 4.69
C ILE A 52 -8.77 -10.61 5.80
N GLU A 53 -8.93 -11.88 5.46
CA GLU A 53 -8.80 -12.98 6.41
C GLU A 53 -7.39 -13.07 6.99
N ALA A 54 -6.38 -12.90 6.13
CA ALA A 54 -4.98 -13.04 6.54
C ALA A 54 -4.56 -12.04 7.63
N VAL A 55 -5.14 -10.84 7.64
CA VAL A 55 -4.74 -9.78 8.58
C VAL A 55 -5.83 -9.41 9.58
N LYS A 56 -6.92 -10.15 9.63
CA LYS A 56 -8.10 -9.78 10.45
C LYS A 56 -7.79 -9.58 11.92
N ASP A 57 -6.81 -10.29 12.46
CA ASP A 57 -6.43 -10.18 13.87
C ASP A 57 -5.60 -8.93 14.17
N VAL A 58 -5.09 -8.27 13.14
CA VAL A 58 -4.22 -7.11 13.27
C VAL A 58 -4.93 -5.84 12.78
N ALA A 59 -5.64 -5.93 11.66
CA ALA A 59 -6.26 -4.78 11.03
C ALA A 59 -7.47 -5.20 10.20
N ASP A 60 -8.44 -4.29 10.10
CA ASP A 60 -9.58 -4.45 9.20
C ASP A 60 -9.31 -3.66 7.93
N ILE A 61 -9.07 -4.37 6.83
CA ILE A 61 -8.82 -3.76 5.53
C ILE A 61 -9.99 -3.90 4.56
N SER A 62 -11.15 -4.33 5.06
CA SER A 62 -12.32 -4.59 4.21
C SER A 62 -12.86 -3.35 3.50
N GLY A 63 -12.60 -2.17 4.04
CA GLY A 63 -13.01 -0.92 3.41
C GLY A 63 -12.04 -0.36 2.38
N HIS A 64 -10.91 -1.02 2.17
CA HIS A 64 -9.92 -0.53 1.20
C HIS A 64 -10.41 -0.72 -0.23
N LEU A 65 -10.18 0.31 -1.05
CA LEU A 65 -10.45 0.26 -2.49
C LEU A 65 -9.14 0.48 -3.24
N SER A 66 -8.94 -0.27 -4.31
CA SER A 66 -7.72 -0.16 -5.11
C SER A 66 -7.58 1.23 -5.72
N ARG A 67 -6.34 1.69 -5.86
CA ARG A 67 -6.03 2.95 -6.54
C ARG A 67 -4.83 2.77 -7.45
N PRO A 68 -4.88 3.32 -8.67
CA PRO A 68 -3.73 3.28 -9.56
C PRO A 68 -2.59 4.13 -9.01
N LEU A 69 -1.36 3.66 -9.21
CA LEU A 69 -0.19 4.45 -8.88
C LEU A 69 -0.12 5.66 -9.82
N ASN A 70 0.22 6.83 -9.26
CA ASN A 70 0.40 8.04 -10.04
C ASN A 70 1.56 8.87 -9.46
N LYS A 71 1.96 9.89 -10.20
CA LYS A 71 3.09 10.73 -9.81
C LYS A 71 2.83 11.47 -8.50
N ALA A 72 1.59 11.94 -8.28
CA ALA A 72 1.24 12.65 -7.06
C ALA A 72 1.45 11.78 -5.81
N LEU A 73 1.07 10.50 -5.89
CA LEU A 73 1.30 9.57 -4.78
C LEU A 73 2.78 9.34 -4.53
N LEU A 74 3.57 9.17 -5.60
CA LEU A 74 5.02 8.99 -5.50
C LEU A 74 5.68 10.22 -4.90
N ASP A 75 5.31 11.41 -5.35
CA ASP A 75 5.89 12.66 -4.87
C ASP A 75 5.56 12.93 -3.40
N ALA A 76 4.36 12.54 -2.97
CA ALA A 76 3.93 12.74 -1.58
C ALA A 76 4.57 11.75 -0.61
N ALA A 77 5.10 10.62 -1.09
CA ALA A 77 5.67 9.59 -0.23
C ALA A 77 7.09 9.93 0.20
N ASP A 78 7.38 9.72 1.48
CA ASP A 78 8.75 9.81 1.99
C ASP A 78 9.51 8.51 1.73
N LEU A 79 8.77 7.39 1.70
CA LEU A 79 9.33 6.08 1.44
C LEU A 79 8.36 5.31 0.55
N VAL A 80 8.87 4.69 -0.51
CA VAL A 80 8.10 3.82 -1.39
C VAL A 80 8.59 2.39 -1.23
N VAL A 81 7.66 1.47 -0.93
CA VAL A 81 7.99 0.07 -0.72
C VAL A 81 7.32 -0.76 -1.82
N GLY A 82 8.14 -1.32 -2.70
CA GLY A 82 7.68 -2.26 -3.70
C GLY A 82 7.65 -3.67 -3.13
N LEU A 83 6.54 -4.38 -3.35
CA LEU A 83 6.34 -5.72 -2.79
C LEU A 83 6.73 -6.83 -3.76
N ALA A 84 7.28 -6.46 -4.92
CA ALA A 84 7.91 -7.36 -5.86
C ALA A 84 9.07 -6.61 -6.51
N ALA A 85 10.09 -7.35 -6.98
CA ALA A 85 11.30 -6.74 -7.57
C ALA A 85 10.99 -5.78 -8.71
N ASP A 86 10.07 -6.16 -9.59
CA ASP A 86 9.67 -5.33 -10.74
C ASP A 86 8.95 -4.05 -10.28
N HIS A 87 8.13 -4.14 -9.25
CA HIS A 87 7.43 -2.99 -8.69
C HIS A 87 8.41 -1.99 -8.10
N LYS A 88 9.40 -2.47 -7.37
CA LYS A 88 10.44 -1.62 -6.79
C LYS A 88 11.25 -0.93 -7.89
N LYS A 89 11.64 -1.66 -8.92
CA LYS A 89 12.37 -1.13 -10.06
C LYS A 89 11.58 -0.03 -10.76
N TYR A 90 10.29 -0.27 -11.00
CA TYR A 90 9.40 0.71 -11.61
C TYR A 90 9.34 1.99 -10.78
N CYS A 91 9.14 1.87 -9.48
CA CYS A 91 9.04 3.03 -8.60
C CYS A 91 10.35 3.83 -8.59
N CYS A 92 11.50 3.17 -8.53
CA CYS A 92 12.79 3.84 -8.57
C CYS A 92 13.01 4.58 -9.89
N ALA A 93 12.64 3.96 -11.02
CA ALA A 93 12.79 4.56 -12.33
C ALA A 93 11.90 5.80 -12.52
N ASN A 94 10.74 5.84 -11.86
CA ASN A 94 9.74 6.90 -12.06
C ASN A 94 9.77 7.98 -10.99
N SER A 95 10.31 7.70 -9.80
CA SER A 95 10.28 8.64 -8.68
C SER A 95 11.65 9.02 -8.14
N LEU A 96 12.68 8.29 -8.49
CA LEU A 96 14.06 8.45 -7.98
C LEU A 96 14.16 8.23 -6.47
N LYS A 97 13.22 7.47 -5.89
CA LYS A 97 13.22 7.16 -4.46
C LYS A 97 13.74 5.77 -4.15
#